data_e33aa524c5f94c45cfdc153a9b1248c8
#
_entry.id   e33aa524c5f94c45cfdc153a9b1248c8
#
_cell.length_a   1.000
_cell.length_b   1.000
_cell.length_c   1.000
_cell.angle_alpha   90.00
_cell.angle_beta   90.00
_cell.angle_gamma   90.00
#
_symmetry.space_group_name_H-M   'P 1'
#
loop_
_entity.id
_entity.type
_entity.pdbx_description
1 polymer ?
#
loop_
_entity_poly.entity_id
_entity_poly.type
_entity_poly.pdbx_seq_one_letter_code
_entity_poly.pdbx_strand_id
1 'polypeptide(L)'
;MRKFLSLAVMCSLALPAMAFAQPESPKVAADDLEDMPEVEVETTTTEKSVTVEEETTTLVVEGEDGAPDTMVTVVEEKTTVVEEVEETHPFLDGLTWMVMASAFYRIDGYVGEGVRAGEYNTLGYPYTQYNGFGLNFVGGMAQYTGEKFGVTIDLRWGTGASLLTPLVPVKQGYVTYMPNDNISIDFGFFDTIFGGEVADEWANANYTRGALYFLRQPFNHMGIRSAFAFNDKAGFTLMVTNGGVLGGSPIDNNETPTIGWQFALTGEIEAVGFYFGGQHGAGGDNDNKNWENFFDWVLTANAGIFTLVANGDYQISPNGGNNVDGNTDRPFSYGHSLQLIFDASDKFSIGLRGEHLSGNENFRNYVSSGDTGLATATITLRYKPVEYLVLSLEGRGEWNTREIYFARNGPTAMDPDTMEEILLPSQKKNYSAILGFTAFIGN
;
A
#
# COMPACT_ATOMS: atom_id res chain seq x y z
N MET A 1 9.19 -18.72 14.67
CA MET A 1 7.84 -18.83 14.09
C MET A 1 7.28 -17.54 13.48
N ARG A 2 7.66 -16.34 13.92
CA ARG A 2 7.16 -15.04 13.36
C ARG A 2 7.70 -14.59 12.00
N LYS A 3 8.66 -15.29 11.41
CA LYS A 3 9.32 -14.87 10.14
C LYS A 3 8.53 -15.20 8.85
N PHE A 4 7.56 -16.10 8.88
CA PHE A 4 6.84 -16.58 7.70
C PHE A 4 5.59 -15.80 7.32
N LEU A 5 4.97 -15.08 8.24
CA LEU A 5 3.84 -14.19 7.93
C LEU A 5 4.26 -13.04 6.99
N SER A 6 5.55 -12.72 6.96
CA SER A 6 6.14 -11.67 6.12
C SER A 6 6.01 -11.92 4.62
N LEU A 7 5.99 -13.17 4.12
CA LEU A 7 6.02 -13.43 2.67
C LEU A 7 4.63 -13.29 2.02
N ALA A 8 3.56 -13.72 2.69
CA ALA A 8 2.20 -13.55 2.17
C ALA A 8 1.72 -12.08 2.28
N VAL A 9 2.18 -11.37 3.32
CA VAL A 9 1.98 -9.91 3.46
C VAL A 9 2.92 -9.14 2.53
N MET A 10 4.12 -9.65 2.21
CA MET A 10 5.04 -9.04 1.24
C MET A 10 4.55 -9.11 -0.21
N CYS A 11 3.69 -10.06 -0.59
CA CYS A 11 3.06 -10.03 -1.91
C CYS A 11 2.05 -8.88 -2.07
N SER A 12 1.52 -8.34 -0.98
CA SER A 12 0.69 -7.12 -0.99
C SER A 12 1.45 -5.83 -0.62
N LEU A 13 2.71 -5.97 -0.13
CA LEU A 13 3.59 -4.86 0.27
C LEU A 13 4.98 -5.08 -0.35
N ALA A 14 5.05 -5.31 -1.67
CA ALA A 14 6.29 -5.58 -2.40
C ALA A 14 7.23 -4.35 -2.55
N LEU A 15 7.12 -3.40 -1.67
CA LEU A 15 8.14 -2.39 -1.44
C LEU A 15 8.88 -2.76 -0.15
N PRO A 16 10.21 -2.53 -0.08
CA PRO A 16 10.89 -2.62 1.19
C PRO A 16 10.11 -1.73 2.15
N ALA A 17 9.43 -2.36 3.12
CA ALA A 17 9.03 -1.64 4.29
C ALA A 17 10.31 -0.94 4.75
N MET A 18 10.39 0.39 4.62
CA MET A 18 11.39 1.15 5.35
C MET A 18 11.31 0.57 6.74
N ALA A 19 12.42 0.00 7.23
CA ALA A 19 12.45 -0.60 8.54
C ALA A 19 12.09 0.49 9.54
N PHE A 20 10.81 0.64 9.79
CA PHE A 20 10.31 1.38 10.90
C PHE A 20 10.65 0.52 12.11
N ALA A 21 11.62 0.95 12.90
CA ALA A 21 11.77 0.44 14.24
C ALA A 21 10.38 0.51 14.88
N GLN A 22 9.84 -0.64 15.28
CA GLN A 22 8.55 -0.65 15.97
C GLN A 22 8.71 0.18 17.24
N PRO A 23 7.91 1.21 17.46
CA PRO A 23 7.89 1.90 18.72
C PRO A 23 7.41 0.95 19.80
N GLU A 24 7.98 1.05 21.00
CA GLU A 24 7.39 0.43 22.18
C GLU A 24 5.96 0.96 22.35
N SER A 25 4.99 0.06 22.41
CA SER A 25 3.57 0.39 22.49
C SER A 25 3.29 1.33 23.65
N PRO A 26 2.57 2.44 23.46
CA PRO A 26 2.13 3.28 24.58
C PRO A 26 1.18 2.45 25.45
N LYS A 27 1.46 2.37 26.75
CA LYS A 27 0.56 1.74 27.74
C LYS A 27 -0.73 2.56 27.78
N VAL A 28 -1.82 1.99 27.29
CA VAL A 28 -3.18 2.51 27.49
C VAL A 28 -3.59 2.16 28.91
N ALA A 29 -4.00 3.17 29.71
CA ALA A 29 -4.48 2.96 31.06
C ALA A 29 -5.79 2.18 31.05
N ALA A 30 -5.93 1.20 31.95
CA ALA A 30 -7.02 0.25 32.02
C ALA A 30 -8.41 0.85 32.34
N ASP A 31 -8.49 2.14 32.66
CA ASP A 31 -9.71 2.77 33.16
C ASP A 31 -10.75 3.18 32.10
N ASP A 32 -10.42 3.05 30.79
CA ASP A 32 -11.31 3.52 29.70
C ASP A 32 -12.15 2.40 29.06
N LEU A 33 -12.18 1.18 29.62
CA LEU A 33 -12.82 0.01 28.99
C LEU A 33 -14.13 -0.45 29.69
N GLU A 34 -14.66 0.31 30.65
CA GLU A 34 -15.81 -0.15 31.45
C GLU A 34 -17.19 -0.23 30.72
N ASP A 35 -17.33 0.25 29.50
CA ASP A 35 -18.62 0.29 28.76
C ASP A 35 -18.72 -0.66 27.55
N MET A 36 -17.86 -1.67 27.41
CA MET A 36 -17.97 -2.64 26.32
C MET A 36 -18.73 -3.92 26.80
N PRO A 37 -19.57 -4.54 25.95
CA PRO A 37 -20.26 -5.77 26.30
C PRO A 37 -19.26 -6.88 26.60
N GLU A 38 -19.48 -7.59 27.72
CA GLU A 38 -18.67 -8.73 28.14
C GLU A 38 -18.57 -9.78 27.03
N VAL A 39 -17.39 -9.87 26.44
CA VAL A 39 -16.97 -11.05 25.69
C VAL A 39 -16.23 -11.92 26.67
N GLU A 40 -16.75 -13.13 26.96
CA GLU A 40 -16.06 -14.13 27.78
C GLU A 40 -14.74 -14.51 27.08
N VAL A 41 -13.66 -13.89 27.51
CA VAL A 41 -12.29 -14.21 27.08
C VAL A 41 -11.68 -15.05 28.18
N GLU A 42 -11.31 -16.31 27.92
CA GLU A 42 -10.48 -17.09 28.84
C GLU A 42 -9.14 -16.37 29.02
N THR A 43 -9.01 -15.66 30.13
CA THR A 43 -7.77 -14.98 30.51
C THR A 43 -6.94 -15.94 31.33
N THR A 44 -5.80 -16.39 30.83
CA THR A 44 -4.82 -17.13 31.61
C THR A 44 -3.91 -16.13 32.30
N THR A 45 -4.26 -15.77 33.55
CA THR A 45 -3.45 -14.88 34.38
C THR A 45 -2.40 -15.73 35.12
N THR A 46 -1.13 -15.43 34.92
CA THR A 46 -0.07 -15.96 35.78
C THR A 46 0.59 -14.77 36.49
N GLU A 47 0.21 -14.54 37.74
CA GLU A 47 0.85 -13.56 38.59
C GLU A 47 2.20 -14.06 39.13
N LYS A 48 3.22 -13.23 39.02
CA LYS A 48 4.48 -13.41 39.73
C LYS A 48 4.69 -12.24 40.70
N SER A 49 4.61 -12.48 41.99
CA SER A 49 4.87 -11.47 43.03
C SER A 49 6.25 -11.67 43.66
N VAL A 50 7.06 -10.65 43.85
CA VAL A 50 8.30 -10.72 44.63
C VAL A 50 7.94 -10.63 46.09
N THR A 51 8.07 -11.73 46.81
CA THR A 51 7.97 -11.74 48.28
C THR A 51 9.40 -11.80 48.82
N VAL A 52 9.80 -10.81 49.55
CA VAL A 52 11.05 -10.82 50.34
C VAL A 52 10.65 -11.28 51.73
N GLU A 53 11.03 -12.48 52.12
CA GLU A 53 10.90 -12.95 53.50
C GLU A 53 12.26 -12.81 54.19
N GLU A 54 12.29 -12.00 55.25
CA GLU A 54 13.45 -11.93 56.18
C GLU A 54 13.26 -13.01 57.26
N GLU A 55 14.11 -14.02 57.23
CA GLU A 55 14.16 -15.01 58.30
C GLU A 55 15.30 -14.64 59.25
N THR A 56 14.95 -14.24 60.49
CA THR A 56 15.92 -13.86 61.51
C THR A 56 16.17 -15.04 62.43
N THR A 57 17.34 -15.66 62.35
CA THR A 57 17.77 -16.72 63.23
C THR A 57 18.77 -16.19 64.26
N THR A 58 18.42 -16.28 65.54
CA THR A 58 19.34 -15.91 66.62
C THR A 58 20.06 -17.13 67.13
N LEU A 59 21.36 -17.21 66.91
CA LEU A 59 22.22 -18.26 67.46
C LEU A 59 22.86 -17.72 68.76
N VAL A 60 22.73 -18.52 69.84
CA VAL A 60 23.41 -18.25 71.09
C VAL A 60 24.71 -19.09 71.10
N VAL A 61 25.84 -18.49 71.12
CA VAL A 61 27.14 -19.13 71.22
C VAL A 61 27.53 -19.09 72.69
N GLU A 62 27.56 -20.27 73.35
CA GLU A 62 28.01 -20.39 74.70
C GLU A 62 29.48 -20.00 74.85
N GLY A 63 29.76 -19.10 75.77
CA GLY A 63 31.11 -18.68 76.09
C GLY A 63 31.88 -19.71 76.83
N GLU A 64 33.09 -20.09 76.39
CA GLU A 64 33.96 -21.00 77.17
C GLU A 64 34.47 -20.31 78.45
N ASP A 65 34.35 -21.11 79.57
CA ASP A 65 34.95 -20.79 80.89
C ASP A 65 34.59 -19.40 81.46
N GLY A 66 33.28 -19.09 81.57
CA GLY A 66 32.82 -17.93 82.36
C GLY A 66 32.75 -16.60 81.64
N ALA A 67 32.91 -16.60 80.28
CA ALA A 67 32.61 -15.45 79.47
C ALA A 67 31.09 -15.39 79.20
N PRO A 68 30.50 -14.21 79.08
CA PRO A 68 29.07 -14.09 78.70
C PRO A 68 28.76 -14.61 77.35
N ASP A 69 27.62 -15.29 77.19
CA ASP A 69 27.10 -15.79 75.90
C ASP A 69 26.98 -14.68 74.92
N THR A 70 27.44 -14.93 73.70
CA THR A 70 27.33 -13.98 72.59
C THR A 70 26.15 -14.33 71.72
N MET A 71 25.18 -13.42 71.62
CA MET A 71 24.08 -13.54 70.64
C MET A 71 24.53 -13.06 69.25
N VAL A 72 24.50 -13.97 68.27
CA VAL A 72 24.74 -13.62 66.86
C VAL A 72 23.38 -13.74 66.14
N THR A 73 22.91 -12.62 65.63
CA THR A 73 21.69 -12.60 64.81
C THR A 73 22.11 -12.71 63.34
N VAL A 74 21.72 -13.79 62.69
CA VAL A 74 21.90 -13.98 61.23
C VAL A 74 20.58 -13.69 60.57
N VAL A 75 20.59 -12.69 59.68
CA VAL A 75 19.45 -12.35 58.84
C VAL A 75 19.74 -12.94 57.45
N GLU A 76 18.97 -13.95 57.05
CA GLU A 76 18.99 -14.47 55.67
C GLU A 76 17.89 -13.77 54.88
N GLU A 77 18.26 -12.97 53.88
CA GLU A 77 17.32 -12.46 52.89
C GLU A 77 17.06 -13.53 51.83
N LYS A 78 15.85 -14.05 51.78
CA LYS A 78 15.40 -14.95 50.76
C LYS A 78 14.67 -14.16 49.71
N THR A 79 15.37 -13.80 48.61
CA THR A 79 14.77 -13.12 47.48
C THR A 79 14.07 -14.12 46.56
N THR A 80 12.75 -14.12 46.52
CA THR A 80 11.98 -14.87 45.56
C THR A 80 11.76 -13.98 44.34
N VAL A 81 12.42 -14.27 43.24
CA VAL A 81 12.21 -13.57 41.95
C VAL A 81 10.89 -14.03 41.37
N VAL A 82 10.01 -13.11 41.21
CA VAL A 82 8.74 -13.31 40.52
C VAL A 82 8.86 -12.68 39.15
N GLU A 83 8.74 -13.48 38.09
CA GLU A 83 8.64 -12.97 36.73
C GLU A 83 7.26 -12.34 36.54
N GLU A 84 7.20 -11.08 36.18
CA GLU A 84 5.99 -10.42 35.70
C GLU A 84 5.56 -11.11 34.40
N VAL A 85 4.43 -11.75 34.35
CA VAL A 85 3.83 -12.25 33.13
C VAL A 85 2.99 -11.12 32.57
N GLU A 86 3.40 -10.57 31.42
CA GLU A 86 2.53 -9.69 30.65
C GLU A 86 1.20 -10.43 30.38
N GLU A 87 0.09 -9.83 30.76
CA GLU A 87 -1.23 -10.30 30.34
C GLU A 87 -1.31 -10.16 28.82
N THR A 88 -1.21 -11.28 28.13
CA THR A 88 -1.42 -11.31 26.67
C THR A 88 -2.91 -11.52 26.41
N HIS A 89 -3.52 -10.58 25.74
CA HIS A 89 -4.85 -10.77 25.19
C HIS A 89 -4.71 -11.34 23.77
N PRO A 90 -4.99 -12.65 23.55
CA PRO A 90 -4.71 -13.31 22.25
C PRO A 90 -5.35 -12.61 21.05
N PHE A 91 -6.45 -11.92 21.26
CA PHE A 91 -7.09 -11.11 20.20
C PHE A 91 -6.30 -9.84 19.90
N LEU A 92 -5.81 -9.12 20.93
CA LEU A 92 -5.05 -7.88 20.74
C LEU A 92 -3.67 -8.15 20.16
N ASP A 93 -3.05 -9.28 20.50
CA ASP A 93 -1.74 -9.67 19.97
C ASP A 93 -1.78 -9.93 18.46
N GLY A 94 -2.93 -10.34 17.93
CA GLY A 94 -3.14 -10.55 16.50
C GLY A 94 -3.67 -9.32 15.74
N LEU A 95 -4.03 -8.24 16.44
CA LEU A 95 -4.62 -7.05 15.84
C LEU A 95 -3.56 -6.01 15.51
N THR A 96 -3.48 -5.62 14.23
CA THR A 96 -2.77 -4.43 13.78
C THR A 96 -3.77 -3.42 13.24
N TRP A 97 -3.52 -2.14 13.48
CA TRP A 97 -4.40 -1.08 13.00
C TRP A 97 -3.60 0.17 12.62
N MET A 98 -4.19 0.97 11.74
CA MET A 98 -3.63 2.25 11.34
C MET A 98 -4.76 3.24 11.03
N VAL A 99 -4.60 4.48 11.47
CA VAL A 99 -5.41 5.63 11.05
C VAL A 99 -4.52 6.58 10.28
N MET A 100 -5.02 7.14 9.20
CA MET A 100 -4.22 7.98 8.32
C MET A 100 -5.01 9.14 7.74
N ALA A 101 -4.29 10.20 7.40
CA ALA A 101 -4.79 11.36 6.67
C ALA A 101 -3.72 11.90 5.74
N SER A 102 -4.12 12.21 4.51
CA SER A 102 -3.24 12.78 3.49
C SER A 102 -3.93 13.94 2.78
N ALA A 103 -3.28 15.09 2.80
CA ALA A 103 -3.73 16.31 2.16
C ALA A 103 -2.59 16.96 1.36
N PHE A 104 -2.93 17.81 0.41
CA PHE A 104 -1.94 18.45 -0.44
C PHE A 104 -2.35 19.85 -0.83
N TYR A 105 -1.35 20.64 -1.24
CA TYR A 105 -1.51 21.85 -2.02
C TYR A 105 -0.84 21.66 -3.37
N ARG A 106 -1.59 21.84 -4.47
CA ARG A 106 -1.06 21.69 -5.82
C ARG A 106 -0.96 23.02 -6.54
N ILE A 107 0.11 23.17 -7.33
CA ILE A 107 0.30 24.22 -8.32
C ILE A 107 0.45 23.53 -9.68
N ASP A 108 -0.37 23.94 -10.67
CA ASP A 108 -0.29 23.49 -12.04
C ASP A 108 0.27 24.60 -12.94
N GLY A 109 1.22 24.26 -13.81
CA GLY A 109 1.94 25.25 -14.62
C GLY A 109 1.14 25.87 -15.76
N TYR A 110 0.02 25.23 -16.13
CA TYR A 110 -0.79 25.65 -17.29
C TYR A 110 -2.24 26.02 -16.94
N VAL A 111 -2.52 26.36 -15.69
CA VAL A 111 -3.88 26.78 -15.30
C VAL A 111 -4.23 28.12 -15.96
N GLY A 112 -5.32 28.16 -16.71
CA GLY A 112 -5.87 29.33 -17.37
C GLY A 112 -7.27 29.72 -16.88
N GLU A 113 -7.64 30.98 -17.09
CA GLU A 113 -9.02 31.40 -17.03
C GLU A 113 -9.83 30.61 -18.09
N GLY A 114 -11.02 30.11 -17.74
CA GLY A 114 -11.90 29.38 -18.67
C GLY A 114 -11.82 27.85 -18.60
N VAL A 115 -10.86 27.27 -17.84
CA VAL A 115 -10.87 25.81 -17.57
C VAL A 115 -11.99 25.49 -16.60
N ARG A 116 -12.95 24.65 -17.04
CA ARG A 116 -14.08 24.24 -16.18
C ARG A 116 -13.61 23.34 -15.04
N ALA A 117 -14.35 23.36 -13.93
CA ALA A 117 -14.20 22.33 -12.89
C ALA A 117 -14.43 20.95 -13.52
N GLY A 118 -13.39 20.11 -13.57
CA GLY A 118 -13.42 18.79 -14.22
C GLY A 118 -12.51 18.64 -15.43
N GLU A 119 -12.07 19.74 -16.06
CA GLU A 119 -11.07 19.71 -17.14
C GLU A 119 -9.68 19.87 -16.54
N TYR A 120 -9.00 18.74 -16.27
CA TYR A 120 -7.77 18.74 -15.51
C TYR A 120 -6.57 18.27 -16.34
N ASN A 121 -5.44 18.92 -16.16
CA ASN A 121 -4.15 18.44 -16.66
C ASN A 121 -3.57 17.31 -15.76
N THR A 122 -4.37 16.32 -15.41
CA THR A 122 -3.99 15.35 -14.36
C THR A 122 -3.93 13.91 -14.82
N LEU A 123 -4.22 13.61 -16.08
CA LEU A 123 -4.22 12.24 -16.60
C LEU A 123 -4.90 11.21 -15.67
N GLY A 124 -6.04 11.58 -15.01
CA GLY A 124 -6.79 10.70 -14.12
C GLY A 124 -6.22 10.53 -12.73
N TYR A 125 -5.26 11.33 -12.35
CA TYR A 125 -4.74 11.29 -10.98
C TYR A 125 -5.71 11.94 -9.99
N PRO A 126 -5.69 11.53 -8.70
CA PRO A 126 -6.57 12.08 -7.66
C PRO A 126 -6.28 13.53 -7.29
N TYR A 127 -5.21 14.12 -7.80
CA TYR A 127 -4.73 15.46 -7.45
C TYR A 127 -5.34 16.50 -8.37
N THR A 128 -6.67 16.61 -8.34
CA THR A 128 -7.46 17.39 -9.32
C THR A 128 -7.54 18.89 -9.05
N GLN A 129 -6.92 19.37 -7.97
CA GLN A 129 -6.90 20.80 -7.69
C GLN A 129 -5.87 21.49 -8.58
N TYR A 130 -6.22 22.64 -9.15
CA TYR A 130 -5.30 23.44 -9.95
C TYR A 130 -4.29 24.17 -9.06
N ASN A 131 -4.69 25.26 -8.44
CA ASN A 131 -3.89 26.01 -7.49
C ASN A 131 -4.66 26.01 -6.17
N GLY A 132 -4.55 24.96 -5.39
CA GLY A 132 -5.38 24.82 -4.19
C GLY A 132 -5.10 23.61 -3.36
N PHE A 133 -5.80 23.58 -2.24
CA PHE A 133 -5.77 22.48 -1.28
C PHE A 133 -6.70 21.34 -1.71
N GLY A 134 -6.28 20.12 -1.47
CA GLY A 134 -7.06 18.92 -1.67
C GLY A 134 -6.83 17.89 -0.57
N LEU A 135 -7.85 17.04 -0.35
CA LEU A 135 -7.77 15.89 0.52
C LEU A 135 -7.57 14.65 -0.36
N ASN A 136 -6.37 14.02 -0.29
CA ASN A 136 -6.13 12.78 -0.99
C ASN A 136 -6.99 11.68 -0.38
N PHE A 137 -6.79 11.36 0.91
CA PHE A 137 -7.70 10.51 1.68
C PHE A 137 -7.54 10.70 3.19
N VAL A 138 -8.55 10.27 3.90
CA VAL A 138 -8.58 10.01 5.33
C VAL A 138 -9.19 8.64 5.52
N GLY A 139 -8.70 7.86 6.47
CA GLY A 139 -9.21 6.51 6.66
C GLY A 139 -8.53 5.74 7.76
N GLY A 140 -8.84 4.46 7.83
CA GLY A 140 -8.24 3.54 8.76
C GLY A 140 -8.26 2.11 8.24
N MET A 141 -7.25 1.35 8.66
CA MET A 141 -7.13 -0.08 8.40
C MET A 141 -7.06 -0.82 9.73
N ALA A 142 -7.71 -1.97 9.79
CA ALA A 142 -7.57 -2.93 10.87
C ALA A 142 -7.36 -4.32 10.26
N GLN A 143 -6.39 -5.04 10.76
CA GLN A 143 -6.08 -6.41 10.35
C GLN A 143 -5.91 -7.28 11.59
N TYR A 144 -6.72 -8.31 11.68
CA TYR A 144 -6.54 -9.37 12.67
C TYR A 144 -5.89 -10.59 12.00
N THR A 145 -4.85 -11.13 12.61
CA THR A 145 -4.16 -12.34 12.17
C THR A 145 -4.04 -13.31 13.34
N GLY A 146 -4.92 -14.33 13.36
CA GLY A 146 -4.83 -15.47 14.26
C GLY A 146 -3.99 -16.61 13.67
N GLU A 147 -4.02 -17.78 14.30
CA GLU A 147 -3.25 -18.96 13.84
C GLU A 147 -3.70 -19.49 12.46
N LYS A 148 -5.00 -19.54 12.22
CA LYS A 148 -5.58 -20.10 10.98
C LYS A 148 -6.56 -19.20 10.28
N PHE A 149 -6.87 -18.06 10.86
CA PHE A 149 -7.89 -17.17 10.38
C PHE A 149 -7.44 -15.72 10.53
N GLY A 150 -7.76 -14.90 9.55
CA GLY A 150 -7.52 -13.47 9.55
C GLY A 150 -8.68 -12.69 8.95
N VAL A 151 -8.75 -11.40 9.26
CA VAL A 151 -9.69 -10.43 8.67
C VAL A 151 -8.95 -9.14 8.41
N THR A 152 -9.15 -8.57 7.23
CA THR A 152 -8.63 -7.23 6.87
C THR A 152 -9.78 -6.33 6.47
N ILE A 153 -9.80 -5.12 7.04
CA ILE A 153 -10.73 -4.04 6.68
C ILE A 153 -9.89 -2.77 6.49
N ASP A 154 -10.02 -2.13 5.33
CA ASP A 154 -9.41 -0.83 5.00
C ASP A 154 -10.47 0.10 4.44
N LEU A 155 -10.70 1.21 5.12
CA LEU A 155 -11.72 2.21 4.76
C LEU A 155 -11.05 3.55 4.45
N ARG A 156 -11.39 4.13 3.30
CA ARG A 156 -10.83 5.39 2.80
C ARG A 156 -11.91 6.31 2.25
N TRP A 157 -11.78 7.60 2.55
CA TRP A 157 -12.59 8.70 2.00
C TRP A 157 -11.66 9.77 1.43
N GLY A 158 -12.08 10.46 0.41
CA GLY A 158 -11.35 11.55 -0.24
C GLY A 158 -11.27 11.36 -1.75
N THR A 159 -10.68 12.33 -2.44
CA THR A 159 -10.57 12.29 -3.91
C THR A 159 -9.71 11.13 -4.41
N GLY A 160 -8.67 10.76 -3.67
CA GLY A 160 -7.84 9.58 -3.96
C GLY A 160 -8.61 8.28 -3.79
N ALA A 161 -9.43 8.16 -2.76
CA ALA A 161 -10.20 6.95 -2.51
C ALA A 161 -11.16 6.61 -3.66
N SER A 162 -11.84 7.63 -4.23
CA SER A 162 -12.79 7.43 -5.32
C SER A 162 -12.15 6.92 -6.64
N LEU A 163 -10.83 7.10 -6.80
CA LEU A 163 -10.09 6.56 -7.94
C LEU A 163 -9.46 5.19 -7.66
N LEU A 164 -9.15 4.92 -6.39
CA LEU A 164 -8.50 3.67 -5.97
C LEU A 164 -9.50 2.53 -5.77
N THR A 165 -10.75 2.83 -5.45
CA THR A 165 -11.77 1.81 -5.22
C THR A 165 -13.13 2.20 -5.77
N PRO A 166 -13.83 1.29 -6.47
CA PRO A 166 -15.22 1.48 -6.88
C PRO A 166 -16.21 1.34 -5.72
N LEU A 167 -15.78 0.82 -4.56
CA LEU A 167 -16.61 0.54 -3.38
C LEU A 167 -16.42 1.55 -2.25
N VAL A 168 -16.09 2.81 -2.56
CA VAL A 168 -15.89 3.83 -1.50
C VAL A 168 -16.97 3.75 -0.42
N PRO A 169 -16.61 3.65 0.87
CA PRO A 169 -15.25 3.82 1.42
C PRO A 169 -14.38 2.55 1.49
N VAL A 170 -14.87 1.40 1.06
CA VAL A 170 -14.15 0.13 1.20
C VAL A 170 -13.01 0.07 0.19
N LYS A 171 -11.77 0.18 0.66
CA LYS A 171 -10.56 -0.05 -0.13
C LYS A 171 -10.19 -1.53 -0.13
N GLN A 172 -10.30 -2.19 1.03
CA GLN A 172 -10.16 -3.62 1.18
C GLN A 172 -11.13 -4.16 2.22
N GLY A 173 -11.64 -5.37 1.99
CA GLY A 173 -12.47 -6.10 2.93
C GLY A 173 -12.44 -7.58 2.57
N TYR A 174 -11.66 -8.38 3.31
CA TYR A 174 -11.52 -9.81 3.03
C TYR A 174 -11.23 -10.62 4.30
N VAL A 175 -11.53 -11.90 4.21
CA VAL A 175 -11.17 -12.91 5.20
C VAL A 175 -10.04 -13.76 4.67
N THR A 176 -9.14 -14.18 5.56
CA THR A 176 -7.99 -15.05 5.26
C THR A 176 -8.13 -16.38 5.98
N TYR A 177 -7.94 -17.49 5.28
CA TYR A 177 -7.80 -18.81 5.85
C TYR A 177 -6.37 -19.34 5.61
N MET A 178 -5.72 -19.79 6.67
CA MET A 178 -4.35 -20.30 6.66
C MET A 178 -4.36 -21.77 7.14
N PRO A 179 -4.50 -22.75 6.22
CA PRO A 179 -4.49 -24.17 6.58
C PRO A 179 -3.16 -24.62 7.20
N ASN A 180 -2.08 -23.96 6.83
CA ASN A 180 -0.72 -24.13 7.37
C ASN A 180 0.12 -22.89 7.12
N ASP A 181 1.36 -22.87 7.60
CA ASP A 181 2.27 -21.71 7.53
C ASP A 181 2.68 -21.33 6.09
N ASN A 182 2.48 -22.20 5.12
CA ASN A 182 2.92 -22.00 3.73
C ASN A 182 1.78 -21.62 2.77
N ILE A 183 0.53 -21.65 3.23
CA ILE A 183 -0.63 -21.40 2.38
C ILE A 183 -1.54 -20.38 3.05
N SER A 184 -1.91 -19.33 2.33
CA SER A 184 -3.00 -18.44 2.70
C SER A 184 -4.02 -18.33 1.58
N ILE A 185 -5.29 -18.22 1.93
CA ILE A 185 -6.41 -18.09 1.01
C ILE A 185 -7.26 -16.92 1.46
N ASP A 186 -7.28 -15.86 0.67
CA ASP A 186 -8.10 -14.68 0.89
C ASP A 186 -9.38 -14.78 0.06
N PHE A 187 -10.50 -14.37 0.65
CA PHE A 187 -11.79 -14.26 0.00
C PHE A 187 -12.41 -12.90 0.27
N GLY A 188 -12.66 -12.11 -0.76
CA GLY A 188 -13.27 -10.79 -0.65
C GLY A 188 -12.67 -9.78 -1.63
N PHE A 189 -12.60 -8.53 -1.20
CA PHE A 189 -12.09 -7.39 -1.95
C PHE A 189 -10.70 -6.99 -1.42
N PHE A 190 -9.67 -7.14 -2.23
CA PHE A 190 -8.28 -6.95 -1.84
C PHE A 190 -7.48 -6.15 -2.87
N ASP A 191 -6.41 -5.49 -2.44
CA ASP A 191 -5.48 -4.78 -3.30
C ASP A 191 -4.78 -5.73 -4.28
N THR A 192 -4.34 -5.17 -5.40
CA THR A 192 -3.59 -5.89 -6.43
C THR A 192 -2.27 -6.46 -5.91
N ILE A 193 -1.79 -7.49 -6.58
CA ILE A 193 -0.43 -8.05 -6.40
C ILE A 193 0.57 -7.51 -7.42
N PHE A 194 0.10 -6.70 -8.39
CA PHE A 194 0.91 -6.20 -9.49
C PHE A 194 1.39 -4.77 -9.23
N GLY A 195 2.53 -4.45 -9.84
CA GLY A 195 3.07 -3.10 -9.83
C GLY A 195 4.13 -2.83 -8.77
N GLY A 196 4.96 -1.83 -9.06
CA GLY A 196 6.03 -1.36 -8.17
C GLY A 196 5.64 -0.19 -7.26
N GLU A 197 4.40 0.27 -7.32
CA GLU A 197 3.83 1.31 -6.45
C GLU A 197 2.56 0.79 -5.77
N VAL A 198 2.29 1.32 -4.60
CA VAL A 198 1.09 1.01 -3.81
C VAL A 198 0.19 2.23 -3.66
N ALA A 199 -1.04 2.00 -3.20
CA ALA A 199 -2.01 3.08 -2.97
C ALA A 199 -1.55 4.11 -1.93
N ASP A 200 -0.74 3.67 -0.97
CA ASP A 200 -0.30 4.46 0.17
C ASP A 200 0.96 5.27 -0.18
N GLU A 201 0.84 6.61 -0.28
CA GLU A 201 1.92 7.47 -0.75
C GLU A 201 3.14 7.50 0.18
N TRP A 202 2.97 7.23 1.48
CA TRP A 202 4.10 7.14 2.40
C TRP A 202 5.01 5.94 2.13
N ALA A 203 4.49 4.90 1.48
CA ALA A 203 5.22 3.70 1.13
C ALA A 203 5.89 3.75 -0.25
N ASN A 204 5.61 4.79 -1.06
CA ASN A 204 6.19 4.98 -2.39
C ASN A 204 7.42 5.93 -2.35
N ALA A 205 8.21 5.93 -3.43
CA ALA A 205 9.32 6.87 -3.62
C ALA A 205 8.84 8.33 -3.66
N ASN A 206 7.69 8.56 -4.26
CA ASN A 206 7.12 9.86 -4.56
C ASN A 206 5.76 10.05 -3.86
N TYR A 207 5.34 11.29 -3.64
CA TYR A 207 4.03 11.59 -3.06
C TYR A 207 2.90 11.21 -4.04
N THR A 208 3.04 11.59 -5.32
CA THR A 208 2.10 11.13 -6.34
C THR A 208 2.48 9.75 -6.85
N ARG A 209 1.49 8.87 -7.07
CA ARG A 209 1.71 7.64 -7.83
C ARG A 209 1.95 7.95 -9.30
N GLY A 210 2.62 7.03 -9.98
CA GLY A 210 3.06 7.18 -11.36
C GLY A 210 1.95 7.11 -12.39
N ALA A 211 2.30 7.44 -13.63
CA ALA A 211 1.47 7.22 -14.81
C ALA A 211 1.24 5.72 -15.02
N LEU A 212 2.26 4.89 -14.83
CA LEU A 212 2.17 3.44 -14.93
C LEU A 212 1.11 2.91 -13.97
N TYR A 213 1.17 3.32 -12.69
CA TYR A 213 0.21 2.93 -11.66
C TYR A 213 -1.23 3.28 -12.08
N PHE A 214 -1.51 4.54 -12.45
CA PHE A 214 -2.88 4.98 -12.72
C PHE A 214 -3.44 4.52 -14.06
N LEU A 215 -2.60 4.38 -15.07
CA LEU A 215 -3.05 4.14 -16.44
C LEU A 215 -2.97 2.67 -16.86
N ARG A 216 -2.13 1.87 -16.19
CA ARG A 216 -1.84 0.51 -16.64
C ARG A 216 -2.09 -0.58 -15.61
N GLN A 217 -2.00 -0.28 -14.31
CA GLN A 217 -2.12 -1.31 -13.28
C GLN A 217 -3.57 -1.48 -12.79
N PRO A 218 -4.00 -2.70 -12.45
CA PRO A 218 -5.18 -2.91 -11.64
C PRO A 218 -4.94 -2.35 -10.23
N PHE A 219 -5.99 -1.86 -9.55
CA PHE A 219 -5.85 -1.36 -8.17
C PHE A 219 -6.26 -2.39 -7.14
N ASN A 220 -7.32 -3.12 -7.43
CA ASN A 220 -7.93 -4.08 -6.52
C ASN A 220 -8.73 -5.13 -7.28
N HIS A 221 -9.11 -6.19 -6.57
CA HIS A 221 -9.82 -7.32 -7.11
C HIS A 221 -10.90 -7.83 -6.14
N MET A 222 -12.02 -8.29 -6.67
CA MET A 222 -13.02 -9.03 -5.93
C MET A 222 -12.94 -10.50 -6.32
N GLY A 223 -12.71 -11.39 -5.35
CA GLY A 223 -12.60 -12.82 -5.65
C GLY A 223 -11.85 -13.62 -4.60
N ILE A 224 -11.08 -14.60 -5.08
CA ILE A 224 -10.23 -15.48 -4.28
C ILE A 224 -8.78 -15.24 -4.70
N ARG A 225 -7.89 -15.11 -3.69
CA ARG A 225 -6.44 -15.06 -3.86
C ARG A 225 -5.81 -16.13 -2.99
N SER A 226 -4.99 -17.00 -3.56
CA SER A 226 -4.27 -18.05 -2.85
C SER A 226 -2.77 -17.84 -2.99
N ALA A 227 -2.05 -17.68 -1.89
CA ALA A 227 -0.60 -17.55 -1.88
C ALA A 227 0.05 -18.83 -1.33
N PHE A 228 1.14 -19.24 -1.96
CA PHE A 228 1.91 -20.44 -1.66
C PHE A 228 3.38 -20.05 -1.45
N ALA A 229 3.90 -20.24 -0.26
CA ALA A 229 5.32 -20.10 0.04
C ALA A 229 6.03 -21.43 -0.19
N PHE A 230 6.90 -21.52 -1.18
CA PHE A 230 7.69 -22.73 -1.43
C PHE A 230 8.87 -22.82 -0.45
N ASN A 231 9.45 -21.68 -0.12
CA ASN A 231 10.50 -21.48 0.85
C ASN A 231 10.65 -19.98 1.15
N ASP A 232 11.64 -19.57 1.93
CA ASP A 232 11.90 -18.17 2.31
C ASP A 232 12.23 -17.25 1.13
N LYS A 233 12.51 -17.79 -0.06
CA LYS A 233 12.98 -17.05 -1.23
C LYS A 233 12.06 -17.15 -2.44
N ALA A 234 11.10 -18.06 -2.41
CA ALA A 234 10.23 -18.29 -3.56
C ALA A 234 8.79 -18.53 -3.15
N GLY A 235 7.87 -17.89 -3.85
CA GLY A 235 6.44 -18.05 -3.68
C GLY A 235 5.68 -17.92 -4.98
N PHE A 236 4.41 -18.32 -4.94
CA PHE A 236 3.48 -18.22 -6.04
C PHE A 236 2.12 -17.76 -5.53
N THR A 237 1.48 -16.87 -6.26
CA THR A 237 0.10 -16.44 -5.98
C THR A 237 -0.79 -16.74 -7.17
N LEU A 238 -1.98 -17.26 -6.90
CA LEU A 238 -3.04 -17.51 -7.87
C LEU A 238 -4.28 -16.73 -7.47
N MET A 239 -4.94 -16.08 -8.44
CA MET A 239 -6.19 -15.36 -8.21
C MET A 239 -7.25 -15.81 -9.20
N VAL A 240 -8.50 -15.83 -8.74
CA VAL A 240 -9.71 -15.94 -9.57
C VAL A 240 -10.63 -14.81 -9.14
N THR A 241 -10.88 -13.87 -10.06
CA THR A 241 -11.51 -12.60 -9.73
C THR A 241 -12.57 -12.17 -10.74
N ASN A 242 -13.42 -11.26 -10.34
CA ASN A 242 -14.37 -10.59 -11.21
C ASN A 242 -13.68 -9.57 -12.12
N GLY A 243 -14.32 -9.20 -13.23
CA GLY A 243 -13.92 -8.13 -14.13
C GLY A 243 -12.78 -8.50 -15.07
N GLY A 244 -12.29 -7.49 -15.80
CA GLY A 244 -11.21 -7.66 -16.77
C GLY A 244 -9.81 -7.54 -16.17
N VAL A 245 -8.80 -7.58 -17.02
CA VAL A 245 -7.38 -7.62 -16.64
C VAL A 245 -6.86 -6.36 -15.94
N LEU A 246 -7.60 -5.26 -15.96
CA LEU A 246 -7.26 -4.07 -15.17
C LEU A 246 -8.04 -4.00 -13.84
N GLY A 247 -8.70 -5.10 -13.47
CA GLY A 247 -9.32 -5.29 -12.15
C GLY A 247 -10.47 -4.33 -11.83
N GLY A 248 -10.78 -4.24 -10.56
CA GLY A 248 -11.60 -3.18 -9.99
C GLY A 248 -13.11 -3.37 -10.06
N SER A 249 -13.64 -4.40 -10.70
CA SER A 249 -15.09 -4.62 -10.68
C SER A 249 -15.52 -5.43 -9.44
N PRO A 250 -16.36 -4.87 -8.57
CA PRO A 250 -16.95 -5.63 -7.45
C PRO A 250 -18.03 -6.61 -7.94
N ILE A 251 -18.61 -6.36 -9.12
CA ILE A 251 -19.65 -7.18 -9.73
C ILE A 251 -19.11 -7.61 -11.10
N ASP A 252 -19.21 -8.90 -11.41
CA ASP A 252 -18.83 -9.38 -12.73
C ASP A 252 -19.83 -8.88 -13.79
N ASN A 253 -19.32 -8.45 -14.93
CA ASN A 253 -20.11 -7.94 -16.04
C ASN A 253 -20.22 -8.95 -17.21
N ASN A 254 -19.64 -10.14 -17.04
CA ASN A 254 -19.72 -11.27 -17.95
C ASN A 254 -19.67 -12.60 -17.16
N GLU A 255 -19.66 -13.76 -17.86
CA GLU A 255 -19.68 -15.07 -17.22
C GLU A 255 -18.28 -15.67 -17.03
N THR A 256 -17.23 -14.98 -17.48
CA THR A 256 -15.87 -15.52 -17.53
C THR A 256 -15.00 -14.86 -16.45
N PRO A 257 -14.57 -15.58 -15.41
CA PRO A 257 -13.70 -15.02 -14.40
C PRO A 257 -12.32 -14.68 -14.98
N THR A 258 -11.68 -13.67 -14.39
CA THR A 258 -10.28 -13.34 -14.67
C THR A 258 -9.36 -14.19 -13.80
N ILE A 259 -8.34 -14.78 -14.41
CA ILE A 259 -7.32 -15.58 -13.74
C ILE A 259 -6.04 -14.75 -13.66
N GLY A 260 -5.56 -14.53 -12.44
CA GLY A 260 -4.30 -13.84 -12.17
C GLY A 260 -3.28 -14.76 -11.50
N TRP A 261 -2.00 -14.50 -11.73
CA TRP A 261 -0.91 -15.26 -11.13
C TRP A 261 0.35 -14.41 -11.00
N GLN A 262 1.18 -14.74 -10.01
CA GLN A 262 2.48 -14.09 -9.82
C GLN A 262 3.48 -15.05 -9.18
N PHE A 263 4.70 -15.08 -9.69
CA PHE A 263 5.87 -15.66 -9.05
C PHE A 263 6.63 -14.56 -8.31
N ALA A 264 7.03 -14.83 -7.09
CA ALA A 264 7.87 -13.98 -6.26
C ALA A 264 9.19 -14.69 -5.97
N LEU A 265 10.29 -14.00 -6.23
CA LEU A 265 11.64 -14.49 -5.97
C LEU A 265 12.42 -13.44 -5.18
N THR A 266 13.02 -13.82 -4.07
CA THR A 266 13.94 -12.97 -3.30
C THR A 266 15.34 -13.54 -3.36
N GLY A 267 16.34 -12.68 -3.56
CA GLY A 267 17.75 -13.09 -3.64
C GLY A 267 18.28 -13.63 -2.30
N GLU A 268 19.49 -14.21 -2.35
CA GLU A 268 20.18 -14.68 -1.13
C GLU A 268 20.50 -13.56 -0.15
N ILE A 269 20.72 -12.37 -0.67
CA ILE A 269 20.76 -11.13 0.10
C ILE A 269 19.33 -10.62 0.03
N GLU A 270 18.65 -10.39 1.15
CA GLU A 270 17.29 -9.82 1.24
C GLU A 270 17.15 -8.45 0.54
N ALA A 271 18.17 -8.04 -0.18
CA ALA A 271 18.33 -6.80 -0.90
C ALA A 271 17.70 -6.79 -2.29
N VAL A 272 17.36 -7.95 -2.87
CA VAL A 272 16.85 -8.05 -4.24
C VAL A 272 15.58 -8.88 -4.28
N GLY A 273 14.51 -8.32 -4.84
CA GLY A 273 13.25 -9.01 -5.12
C GLY A 273 12.91 -8.93 -6.60
N PHE A 274 12.40 -10.01 -7.16
CA PHE A 274 11.86 -10.05 -8.50
C PHE A 274 10.48 -10.70 -8.50
N TYR A 275 9.51 -10.01 -9.08
CA TYR A 275 8.12 -10.45 -9.20
C TYR A 275 7.77 -10.47 -10.68
N PHE A 276 7.13 -11.55 -11.11
CA PHE A 276 6.65 -11.69 -12.48
C PHE A 276 5.30 -12.37 -12.48
N GLY A 277 4.32 -11.74 -13.14
CA GLY A 277 2.96 -12.25 -13.14
C GLY A 277 2.13 -11.78 -14.31
N GLY A 278 0.86 -12.11 -14.27
CA GLY A 278 -0.09 -11.67 -15.27
C GLY A 278 -1.53 -11.98 -14.91
N GLN A 279 -2.43 -11.41 -15.68
CA GLN A 279 -3.87 -11.66 -15.64
C GLN A 279 -4.42 -11.92 -17.03
N HIS A 280 -5.43 -12.79 -17.08
CA HIS A 280 -6.07 -13.24 -18.32
C HIS A 280 -7.57 -13.33 -18.10
N GLY A 281 -8.36 -12.57 -18.86
CA GLY A 281 -9.82 -12.57 -18.73
C GLY A 281 -10.50 -11.67 -19.75
N ALA A 282 -11.79 -11.84 -19.90
CA ALA A 282 -12.62 -10.98 -20.71
C ALA A 282 -13.07 -9.77 -19.88
N GLY A 283 -12.91 -8.56 -20.42
CA GLY A 283 -13.24 -7.31 -19.70
C GLY A 283 -14.48 -6.59 -20.20
N GLY A 284 -15.07 -7.05 -21.31
CA GLY A 284 -16.24 -6.40 -21.91
C GLY A 284 -17.56 -6.83 -21.29
N ASP A 285 -18.53 -5.92 -21.26
CA ASP A 285 -19.91 -6.19 -20.82
C ASP A 285 -20.55 -7.27 -21.68
N ASN A 286 -21.00 -8.36 -21.07
CA ASN A 286 -21.58 -9.55 -21.73
C ASN A 286 -20.68 -10.17 -22.80
N ASP A 287 -19.37 -9.96 -22.71
CA ASP A 287 -18.39 -10.48 -23.65
C ASP A 287 -17.50 -11.53 -22.99
N ASN A 288 -17.74 -12.80 -23.33
CA ASN A 288 -16.97 -13.94 -22.83
C ASN A 288 -15.86 -14.40 -23.79
N LYS A 289 -15.64 -13.68 -24.91
CA LYS A 289 -14.77 -14.14 -26.01
C LYS A 289 -13.53 -13.28 -26.23
N ASN A 290 -13.63 -12.00 -25.95
CA ASN A 290 -12.52 -11.06 -26.19
C ASN A 290 -11.62 -11.00 -24.96
N TRP A 291 -10.82 -12.04 -24.79
CA TRP A 291 -9.85 -12.12 -23.71
C TRP A 291 -8.72 -11.12 -23.90
N GLU A 292 -8.40 -10.45 -22.85
CA GLU A 292 -7.24 -9.60 -22.71
C GLU A 292 -6.16 -10.31 -21.89
N ASN A 293 -4.91 -9.91 -22.12
CA ASN A 293 -3.77 -10.44 -21.40
C ASN A 293 -2.95 -9.28 -20.85
N PHE A 294 -2.73 -9.28 -19.56
CA PHE A 294 -1.87 -8.34 -18.86
C PHE A 294 -0.69 -9.10 -18.27
N PHE A 295 0.50 -8.53 -18.37
CA PHE A 295 1.74 -9.04 -17.77
C PHE A 295 2.43 -7.91 -17.04
N ASP A 296 2.95 -8.24 -15.86
CA ASP A 296 3.67 -7.32 -14.99
C ASP A 296 4.99 -7.95 -14.52
N TRP A 297 6.01 -7.13 -14.40
CA TRP A 297 7.22 -7.52 -13.69
C TRP A 297 7.71 -6.36 -12.83
N VAL A 298 8.23 -6.68 -11.64
CA VAL A 298 8.83 -5.75 -10.70
C VAL A 298 10.18 -6.28 -10.25
N LEU A 299 11.19 -5.42 -10.28
CA LEU A 299 12.51 -5.65 -9.71
C LEU A 299 12.75 -4.63 -8.60
N THR A 300 13.06 -5.08 -7.41
CA THR A 300 13.49 -4.24 -6.29
C THR A 300 14.93 -4.56 -5.92
N ALA A 301 15.70 -3.55 -5.54
CA ALA A 301 17.04 -3.74 -5.04
C ALA A 301 17.37 -2.68 -3.99
N ASN A 302 17.91 -3.13 -2.84
CA ASN A 302 18.33 -2.27 -1.74
C ASN A 302 19.85 -2.33 -1.59
N ALA A 303 20.49 -1.17 -1.54
CA ALA A 303 21.95 -1.04 -1.41
C ALA A 303 22.29 0.09 -0.41
N GLY A 304 22.24 -0.21 0.88
CA GLY A 304 22.47 0.76 1.95
C GLY A 304 21.41 1.87 1.94
N ILE A 305 21.83 3.08 1.58
CA ILE A 305 20.94 4.27 1.51
C ILE A 305 20.19 4.39 0.18
N PHE A 306 20.36 3.46 -0.74
CA PHE A 306 19.70 3.47 -2.04
C PHE A 306 18.71 2.32 -2.16
N THR A 307 17.49 2.62 -2.65
CA THR A 307 16.51 1.64 -3.07
C THR A 307 16.15 1.89 -4.53
N LEU A 308 16.21 0.84 -5.35
CA LEU A 308 15.80 0.83 -6.74
C LEU A 308 14.51 0.03 -6.88
N VAL A 309 13.53 0.58 -7.62
CA VAL A 309 12.34 -0.15 -8.06
C VAL A 309 12.20 0.05 -9.57
N ALA A 310 12.22 -1.05 -10.32
CA ALA A 310 11.92 -1.06 -11.75
C ALA A 310 10.67 -1.89 -11.98
N ASN A 311 9.75 -1.39 -12.81
CA ASN A 311 8.48 -2.05 -13.10
C ASN A 311 8.18 -1.93 -14.60
N GLY A 312 7.55 -2.96 -15.17
CA GLY A 312 7.09 -2.93 -16.55
C GLY A 312 5.81 -3.71 -16.75
N ASP A 313 4.85 -3.10 -17.44
CA ASP A 313 3.53 -3.63 -17.73
C ASP A 313 3.33 -3.78 -19.24
N TYR A 314 2.67 -4.86 -19.63
CA TYR A 314 2.30 -5.15 -21.01
C TYR A 314 0.86 -5.63 -21.06
N GLN A 315 0.07 -5.07 -21.97
CA GLN A 315 -1.30 -5.54 -22.24
C GLN A 315 -1.48 -5.83 -23.72
N ILE A 316 -2.13 -6.95 -24.00
CA ILE A 316 -2.41 -7.42 -25.34
C ILE A 316 -3.86 -7.89 -25.40
N SER A 317 -4.63 -7.39 -26.37
CA SER A 317 -6.01 -7.82 -26.63
C SER A 317 -6.08 -8.54 -27.99
N PRO A 318 -5.91 -9.88 -28.04
CA PRO A 318 -5.69 -10.62 -29.27
C PRO A 318 -6.86 -10.59 -30.26
N ASN A 319 -8.07 -10.37 -29.78
CA ASN A 319 -9.29 -10.41 -30.59
C ASN A 319 -9.80 -9.05 -31.05
N GLY A 320 -8.96 -8.00 -30.90
CA GLY A 320 -9.32 -6.65 -31.27
C GLY A 320 -10.35 -6.08 -30.28
N GLY A 321 -9.88 -5.38 -29.24
CA GLY A 321 -10.73 -4.44 -28.55
C GLY A 321 -11.31 -3.44 -29.56
N ASN A 322 -12.34 -2.69 -29.19
CA ASN A 322 -12.98 -1.69 -30.05
C ASN A 322 -11.96 -0.69 -30.58
N ASN A 323 -11.28 -1.02 -31.67
CA ASN A 323 -10.46 -0.10 -32.42
C ASN A 323 -11.38 0.97 -33.01
N VAL A 324 -11.41 2.12 -32.40
CA VAL A 324 -12.23 3.27 -32.77
C VAL A 324 -11.97 3.66 -34.27
N ASP A 325 -10.81 3.26 -34.81
CA ASP A 325 -10.36 3.62 -36.16
C ASP A 325 -10.56 2.52 -37.21
N GLY A 326 -11.22 1.41 -36.88
CA GLY A 326 -11.41 0.30 -37.84
C GLY A 326 -10.10 -0.42 -38.24
N ASN A 327 -9.00 -0.16 -37.51
CA ASN A 327 -7.72 -0.84 -37.74
C ASN A 327 -7.80 -2.28 -37.18
N THR A 328 -7.36 -3.25 -37.97
CA THR A 328 -7.36 -4.68 -37.63
C THR A 328 -6.15 -5.08 -36.79
N ASP A 329 -5.27 -4.15 -36.45
CA ASP A 329 -4.10 -4.43 -35.62
C ASP A 329 -4.53 -4.79 -34.20
N ARG A 330 -3.92 -5.82 -33.66
CA ARG A 330 -4.17 -6.25 -32.27
C ARG A 330 -3.82 -5.14 -31.31
N PRO A 331 -4.74 -4.71 -30.44
CA PRO A 331 -4.42 -3.72 -29.44
C PRO A 331 -3.26 -4.19 -28.54
N PHE A 332 -2.26 -3.34 -28.44
CA PHE A 332 -1.07 -3.57 -27.64
C PHE A 332 -0.63 -2.28 -26.97
N SER A 333 -0.32 -2.34 -25.68
CA SER A 333 0.24 -1.21 -24.93
C SER A 333 1.23 -1.70 -23.89
N TYR A 334 2.17 -0.83 -23.54
CA TYR A 334 3.18 -1.13 -22.54
C TYR A 334 3.59 0.11 -21.78
N GLY A 335 4.14 -0.10 -20.61
CA GLY A 335 4.71 0.96 -19.79
C GLY A 335 5.85 0.46 -18.93
N HIS A 336 6.78 1.37 -18.61
CA HIS A 336 7.90 1.12 -17.73
C HIS A 336 8.06 2.27 -16.76
N SER A 337 8.45 1.95 -15.53
CA SER A 337 8.79 2.89 -14.46
C SER A 337 10.13 2.51 -13.85
N LEU A 338 10.96 3.51 -13.59
CA LEU A 338 12.18 3.36 -12.83
C LEU A 338 12.16 4.37 -11.69
N GLN A 339 12.31 3.87 -10.46
CA GLN A 339 12.32 4.68 -9.26
C GLN A 339 13.64 4.49 -8.52
N LEU A 340 14.17 5.56 -7.99
CA LEU A 340 15.35 5.57 -7.15
C LEU A 340 15.05 6.37 -5.88
N ILE A 341 15.22 5.75 -4.73
CA ILE A 341 15.09 6.38 -3.42
C ILE A 341 16.49 6.53 -2.84
N PHE A 342 16.77 7.71 -2.33
CA PHE A 342 17.99 8.03 -1.60
C PHE A 342 17.63 8.47 -0.19
N ASP A 343 17.88 7.62 0.81
CA ASP A 343 17.66 7.89 2.22
C ASP A 343 18.89 8.58 2.82
N ALA A 344 18.92 9.93 2.74
CA ALA A 344 20.04 10.72 3.25
C ALA A 344 20.16 10.65 4.77
N SER A 345 19.05 10.41 5.48
CA SER A 345 18.98 10.16 6.92
C SER A 345 17.60 9.59 7.27
N ASP A 346 17.39 9.18 8.51
CA ASP A 346 16.09 8.71 9.03
C ASP A 346 14.95 9.73 8.85
N LYS A 347 15.30 11.01 8.71
CA LYS A 347 14.34 12.11 8.57
C LYS A 347 14.22 12.66 7.16
N PHE A 348 15.17 12.41 6.28
CA PHE A 348 15.21 13.04 4.97
C PHE A 348 15.53 12.06 3.87
N SER A 349 14.66 12.00 2.85
CA SER A 349 14.86 11.18 1.66
C SER A 349 14.51 11.95 0.38
N ILE A 350 15.06 11.46 -0.73
CA ILE A 350 14.82 11.97 -2.08
C ILE A 350 14.33 10.81 -2.92
N GLY A 351 13.14 10.96 -3.52
CA GLY A 351 12.58 10.03 -4.49
C GLY A 351 12.68 10.59 -5.90
N LEU A 352 13.16 9.77 -6.83
CA LEU A 352 13.18 10.05 -8.27
C LEU A 352 12.36 9.00 -8.98
N ARG A 353 11.56 9.40 -9.98
CA ARG A 353 10.83 8.47 -10.85
C ARG A 353 10.86 8.96 -12.28
N GLY A 354 11.20 8.05 -13.21
CA GLY A 354 11.07 8.24 -14.65
C GLY A 354 10.15 7.17 -15.23
N GLU A 355 9.24 7.54 -16.12
CA GLU A 355 8.27 6.63 -16.71
C GLU A 355 8.14 6.84 -18.21
N HIS A 356 7.84 5.78 -18.93
CA HIS A 356 7.48 5.82 -20.35
C HIS A 356 6.35 4.83 -20.63
N LEU A 357 5.27 5.30 -21.23
CA LEU A 357 4.12 4.51 -21.64
C LEU A 357 3.86 4.71 -23.14
N SER A 358 3.54 3.64 -23.84
CA SER A 358 3.22 3.70 -25.28
C SER A 358 2.32 2.52 -25.68
N GLY A 359 1.73 2.60 -26.86
CA GLY A 359 0.89 1.55 -27.41
C GLY A 359 -0.09 2.09 -28.45
N ASN A 360 -0.86 1.20 -29.02
CA ASN A 360 -1.94 1.48 -29.95
C ASN A 360 -3.34 1.50 -29.30
N GLU A 361 -3.40 1.38 -27.97
CA GLU A 361 -4.63 1.46 -27.17
C GLU A 361 -4.77 2.80 -26.44
N ASN A 362 -6.01 3.11 -26.05
CA ASN A 362 -6.28 4.19 -25.13
C ASN A 362 -5.79 3.86 -23.73
N PHE A 363 -5.02 4.74 -23.13
CA PHE A 363 -4.68 4.66 -21.70
C PHE A 363 -5.89 5.09 -20.87
N ARG A 364 -6.76 4.15 -20.47
CA ARG A 364 -7.92 4.42 -19.61
C ARG A 364 -8.68 5.72 -19.98
N ASN A 365 -9.11 5.87 -21.25
CA ASN A 365 -9.87 7.02 -21.78
C ASN A 365 -9.10 8.35 -21.95
N TYR A 366 -7.79 8.38 -21.75
CA TYR A 366 -7.01 9.63 -21.88
C TYR A 366 -6.56 9.94 -23.30
N VAL A 367 -6.61 8.99 -24.20
CA VAL A 367 -6.12 9.20 -25.54
C VAL A 367 -7.04 8.50 -26.53
N SER A 368 -7.74 9.27 -27.34
CA SER A 368 -8.51 8.74 -28.45
C SER A 368 -7.57 8.42 -29.61
N SER A 369 -7.59 7.17 -30.08
CA SER A 369 -7.02 6.62 -31.33
C SER A 369 -5.54 6.90 -31.67
N GLY A 370 -4.80 5.82 -31.99
CA GLY A 370 -3.45 5.80 -32.57
C GLY A 370 -2.30 5.72 -31.55
N ASP A 371 -1.10 5.44 -32.04
CA ASP A 371 0.13 5.31 -31.24
C ASP A 371 0.38 6.54 -30.37
N THR A 372 0.38 6.34 -29.06
CA THR A 372 0.60 7.43 -28.10
C THR A 372 1.80 7.10 -27.22
N GLY A 373 2.61 8.11 -27.00
CA GLY A 373 3.72 8.04 -26.06
C GLY A 373 3.55 9.08 -24.96
N LEU A 374 3.66 8.63 -23.72
CA LEU A 374 3.70 9.47 -22.54
C LEU A 374 5.02 9.21 -21.81
N ALA A 375 5.77 10.26 -21.52
CA ALA A 375 6.91 10.22 -20.64
C ALA A 375 6.66 11.09 -19.41
N THR A 376 7.09 10.67 -18.24
CA THR A 376 7.02 11.47 -17.02
C THR A 376 8.36 11.45 -16.28
N ALA A 377 8.63 12.53 -15.55
CA ALA A 377 9.74 12.61 -14.61
C ALA A 377 9.28 13.31 -13.34
N THR A 378 9.60 12.72 -12.19
CA THR A 378 9.17 13.20 -10.88
C THR A 378 10.36 13.21 -9.93
N ILE A 379 10.47 14.29 -9.14
CA ILE A 379 11.38 14.41 -8.01
C ILE A 379 10.59 14.79 -6.77
N THR A 380 10.85 14.10 -5.65
CA THR A 380 10.19 14.36 -4.37
C THR A 380 11.24 14.47 -3.27
N LEU A 381 11.19 15.57 -2.54
CA LEU A 381 11.92 15.74 -1.28
C LEU A 381 10.98 15.39 -0.15
N ARG A 382 11.38 14.48 0.74
CA ARG A 382 10.60 14.03 1.89
C ARG A 382 11.31 14.41 3.17
N TYR A 383 10.53 14.91 4.12
CA TYR A 383 10.99 15.23 5.46
C TYR A 383 10.05 14.65 6.51
N LYS A 384 10.59 13.89 7.45
CA LYS A 384 9.88 13.30 8.59
C LYS A 384 10.29 14.05 9.87
N PRO A 385 9.60 15.12 10.25
CA PRO A 385 9.92 15.84 11.49
C PRO A 385 9.74 14.97 12.72
N VAL A 386 8.70 14.13 12.69
CA VAL A 386 8.37 13.09 13.67
C VAL A 386 7.95 11.83 12.93
N GLU A 387 7.95 10.71 13.61
CA GLU A 387 7.69 9.37 13.04
C GLU A 387 6.38 9.28 12.25
N TYR A 388 5.33 9.92 12.72
CA TYR A 388 3.97 9.81 12.18
C TYR A 388 3.59 10.91 11.18
N LEU A 389 4.54 11.75 10.77
CA LEU A 389 4.28 12.86 9.84
C LEU A 389 5.32 12.89 8.72
N VAL A 390 4.86 12.84 7.48
CA VAL A 390 5.67 13.00 6.27
C VAL A 390 5.26 14.27 5.55
N LEU A 391 6.21 15.18 5.36
CA LEU A 391 6.08 16.36 4.51
C LEU A 391 6.79 16.07 3.19
N SER A 392 6.13 16.32 2.08
CA SER A 392 6.63 16.04 0.73
C SER A 392 6.57 17.28 -0.13
N LEU A 393 7.69 17.64 -0.76
CA LEU A 393 7.72 18.64 -1.83
C LEU A 393 8.07 17.94 -3.14
N GLU A 394 7.12 17.92 -4.08
CA GLU A 394 7.25 17.19 -5.32
C GLU A 394 7.14 18.11 -6.52
N GLY A 395 8.00 17.88 -7.52
CA GLY A 395 7.92 18.46 -8.86
C GLY A 395 7.75 17.34 -9.89
N ARG A 396 6.82 17.52 -10.82
CA ARG A 396 6.52 16.54 -11.87
C ARG A 396 6.41 17.23 -13.23
N GLY A 397 7.06 16.64 -14.25
CA GLY A 397 6.93 16.98 -15.65
C GLY A 397 6.32 15.79 -16.43
N GLU A 398 5.48 16.11 -17.40
CA GLU A 398 4.83 15.15 -18.28
C GLU A 398 4.94 15.61 -19.73
N TRP A 399 5.23 14.68 -20.64
CA TRP A 399 5.39 14.91 -22.07
C TRP A 399 4.62 13.86 -22.86
N ASN A 400 3.74 14.29 -23.76
CA ASN A 400 2.95 13.40 -24.61
C ASN A 400 3.24 13.66 -26.10
N THR A 401 3.09 12.64 -26.92
CA THR A 401 3.19 12.78 -28.38
C THR A 401 2.02 13.56 -28.97
N ARG A 402 0.88 13.62 -28.28
CA ARG A 402 -0.34 14.35 -28.66
C ARG A 402 -0.59 15.55 -27.75
N GLU A 403 -1.41 16.46 -28.22
CA GLU A 403 -1.92 17.60 -27.47
C GLU A 403 -3.07 17.14 -26.59
N ILE A 404 -2.79 16.82 -25.33
CA ILE A 404 -3.77 16.33 -24.34
C ILE A 404 -3.89 17.26 -23.14
N TYR A 405 -3.05 18.25 -23.01
CA TYR A 405 -3.06 19.21 -21.91
C TYR A 405 -3.64 20.56 -22.35
N PHE A 406 -4.31 21.22 -21.44
CA PHE A 406 -4.91 22.52 -21.66
C PHE A 406 -3.88 23.65 -21.47
N ALA A 407 -3.91 24.66 -22.33
CA ALA A 407 -3.09 25.86 -22.18
C ALA A 407 -3.90 27.00 -21.58
N ARG A 408 -3.24 27.88 -20.86
CA ARG A 408 -3.79 29.19 -20.50
C ARG A 408 -4.07 29.98 -21.81
N ASN A 409 -5.32 30.38 -22.04
CA ASN A 409 -5.76 30.99 -23.29
C ASN A 409 -5.58 30.06 -24.52
N GLY A 410 -5.80 28.76 -24.35
CA GLY A 410 -5.83 27.80 -25.45
C GLY A 410 -7.04 28.00 -26.37
N PRO A 411 -7.11 27.23 -27.47
CA PRO A 411 -8.25 27.27 -28.36
C PRO A 411 -9.52 26.80 -27.64
N THR A 412 -10.64 27.35 -28.03
CA THR A 412 -11.97 27.03 -27.49
C THR A 412 -12.89 26.50 -28.58
N ALA A 413 -13.89 25.76 -28.21
CA ALA A 413 -15.01 25.37 -29.06
C ALA A 413 -16.33 25.46 -28.26
N MET A 414 -17.44 25.50 -29.01
CA MET A 414 -18.75 25.39 -28.38
C MET A 414 -19.05 23.92 -28.10
N ASP A 415 -19.40 23.62 -26.88
CA ASP A 415 -19.91 22.29 -26.49
C ASP A 415 -21.29 22.09 -27.16
N PRO A 416 -21.46 21.07 -27.99
CA PRO A 416 -22.72 20.88 -28.72
C PRO A 416 -23.91 20.56 -27.84
N ASP A 417 -23.67 19.99 -26.67
CA ASP A 417 -24.74 19.57 -25.74
C ASP A 417 -25.16 20.70 -24.79
N THR A 418 -24.20 21.47 -24.29
CA THR A 418 -24.46 22.55 -23.31
C THR A 418 -24.51 23.94 -23.94
N MET A 419 -24.06 24.11 -25.19
CA MET A 419 -23.91 25.39 -25.89
C MET A 419 -23.02 26.39 -25.11
N GLU A 420 -22.09 25.90 -24.33
CA GLU A 420 -21.11 26.70 -23.62
C GLU A 420 -19.74 26.60 -24.30
N GLU A 421 -18.94 27.66 -24.18
CA GLU A 421 -17.58 27.65 -24.66
C GLU A 421 -16.68 26.79 -23.78
N ILE A 422 -15.99 25.78 -24.36
CA ILE A 422 -15.07 24.87 -23.69
C ILE A 422 -13.66 25.06 -24.22
N LEU A 423 -12.67 24.95 -23.33
CA LEU A 423 -11.27 24.96 -23.70
C LEU A 423 -10.89 23.61 -24.36
N LEU A 424 -10.10 23.65 -25.42
CA LEU A 424 -9.60 22.45 -26.09
C LEU A 424 -8.16 22.14 -25.65
N PRO A 425 -7.77 20.86 -25.58
CA PRO A 425 -6.38 20.48 -25.40
C PRO A 425 -5.50 21.05 -26.53
N SER A 426 -4.36 21.63 -26.16
CA SER A 426 -3.46 22.30 -27.14
C SER A 426 -1.99 22.19 -26.75
N GLN A 427 -1.66 21.44 -25.72
CA GLN A 427 -0.30 21.28 -25.23
C GLN A 427 0.12 19.81 -25.15
N LYS A 428 1.38 19.54 -25.49
CA LYS A 428 2.02 18.23 -25.41
C LYS A 428 2.75 17.99 -24.09
N LYS A 429 2.77 18.95 -23.20
CA LYS A 429 3.52 18.90 -21.94
C LYS A 429 2.76 19.59 -20.82
N ASN A 430 2.96 19.10 -19.61
CA ASN A 430 2.47 19.71 -18.38
C ASN A 430 3.54 19.66 -17.28
N TYR A 431 3.48 20.61 -16.35
CA TYR A 431 4.34 20.66 -15.17
C TYR A 431 3.48 20.97 -13.95
N SER A 432 3.74 20.28 -12.87
CA SER A 432 3.06 20.52 -11.59
C SER A 432 4.02 20.46 -10.42
N ALA A 433 3.65 21.14 -9.34
CA ALA A 433 4.30 21.01 -8.05
C ALA A 433 3.26 20.72 -6.98
N ILE A 434 3.62 19.89 -6.02
CA ILE A 434 2.75 19.48 -4.91
C ILE A 434 3.52 19.62 -3.59
N LEU A 435 2.87 20.24 -2.62
CA LEU A 435 3.25 20.17 -1.21
C LEU A 435 2.28 19.19 -0.53
N GLY A 436 2.78 18.01 -0.14
CA GLY A 436 2.00 16.94 0.45
C GLY A 436 2.22 16.85 1.96
N PHE A 437 1.16 16.50 2.69
CA PHE A 437 1.16 16.24 4.12
C PHE A 437 0.50 14.91 4.37
N THR A 438 1.22 13.96 4.93
CA THR A 438 0.69 12.64 5.29
C THR A 438 0.95 12.39 6.75
N ALA A 439 -0.10 12.11 7.49
CA ALA A 439 -0.04 11.68 8.87
C ALA A 439 -0.64 10.29 9.02
N PHE A 440 -0.01 9.43 9.80
CA PHE A 440 -0.51 8.10 10.11
C PHE A 440 -0.08 7.70 11.53
N ILE A 441 -0.93 6.94 12.21
CA ILE A 441 -0.67 6.38 13.54
C ILE A 441 -1.25 4.98 13.59
N GLY A 442 -0.52 4.04 14.18
CA GLY A 442 -0.93 2.65 14.27
C GLY A 442 0.03 1.83 15.15
N ASN A 443 -0.22 0.54 15.27
CA ASN A 443 0.62 -0.45 15.95
C ASN A 443 1.12 -1.54 15.02
#